data_eb5356f0efb0c402779d36c77fd106a6
#
_entry.id   eb5356f0efb0c402779d36c77fd106a6
#
_cell.length_a   1.000
_cell.length_b   1.000
_cell.length_c   1.000
_cell.angle_alpha   90.00
_cell.angle_beta   90.00
_cell.angle_gamma   90.00
#
_symmetry.space_group_name_H-M   'P 1'
#
loop_
_entity.id
_entity.type
_entity.pdbx_description
1 polymer ?
#
loop_
_entity_poly.entity_id
_entity_poly.type
_entity_poly.pdbx_seq_one_letter_code
_entity_poly.pdbx_strand_id
1 'polypeptide(L)'
;MSARVSLFVNCFERDYRRVLAPGFMKAKAGQFQFPFERVVVTLNNIADSTAAVALAQEARRRGELDEFIEVAAALPAALEKCGLSLRDLGLVRHYMDFALVAVAAAAPHFLLYCCAEVDLLTPFDWITDAVAKLGADPRLLVANPSWASDPGGAQRESIARNGDHWVGMGFSDQCFLADAGRLAAPIYHHKHAAGERYPMSDLGDTFEKRLDAYMLHHGLLRLSDARVFYNHAGIEGANYPKLPLFRRILRKGKKVLGFQKASPKTSETLSGGAHLADNHSMKGST
;
A
#
# COMPACT_ATOMS: atom_id res chain seq x y z
N MET A 1 2.41 -23.45 -10.43
CA MET A 1 1.23 -23.18 -9.60
C MET A 1 0.88 -21.72 -9.78
N SER A 2 -0.40 -21.38 -9.99
CA SER A 2 -0.84 -19.97 -10.01
C SER A 2 -0.61 -19.36 -8.63
N ALA A 3 -0.11 -18.13 -8.59
CA ALA A 3 0.07 -17.42 -7.33
C ALA A 3 -1.30 -17.11 -6.71
N ARG A 4 -1.42 -17.30 -5.40
CA ARG A 4 -2.63 -17.01 -4.65
C ARG A 4 -2.63 -15.55 -4.23
N VAL A 5 -3.66 -14.81 -4.61
CA VAL A 5 -3.83 -13.41 -4.27
C VAL A 5 -5.14 -13.22 -3.52
N SER A 6 -5.08 -12.57 -2.35
CA SER A 6 -6.27 -12.18 -1.60
C SER A 6 -6.48 -10.67 -1.73
N LEU A 7 -7.72 -10.26 -2.02
CA LEU A 7 -8.13 -8.86 -2.00
C LEU A 7 -8.57 -8.47 -0.58
N PHE A 8 -7.96 -7.42 -0.04
CA PHE A 8 -8.38 -6.81 1.22
C PHE A 8 -8.88 -5.39 0.97
N VAL A 9 -10.09 -5.12 1.42
CA VAL A 9 -10.70 -3.78 1.37
C VAL A 9 -10.93 -3.30 2.80
N ASN A 10 -10.32 -2.16 3.15
CA ASN A 10 -10.54 -1.57 4.47
C ASN A 10 -11.79 -0.70 4.47
N CYS A 11 -12.62 -0.85 5.49
CA CYS A 11 -13.69 0.08 5.79
C CYS A 11 -13.63 0.55 7.26
N PHE A 12 -14.19 1.71 7.53
CA PHE A 12 -14.20 2.34 8.85
C PHE A 12 -15.53 3.03 9.13
N GLU A 13 -15.67 3.73 10.26
CA GLU A 13 -16.90 4.32 10.76
C GLU A 13 -17.74 5.05 9.71
N ARG A 14 -17.11 5.77 8.77
CA ARG A 14 -17.84 6.63 7.83
C ARG A 14 -18.31 5.92 6.57
N ASP A 15 -17.71 4.79 6.24
CA ASP A 15 -17.96 4.12 4.95
C ASP A 15 -18.42 2.67 5.07
N TYR A 16 -18.33 2.05 6.25
CA TYR A 16 -18.67 0.62 6.38
C TYR A 16 -20.07 0.28 5.87
N ARG A 17 -21.05 1.18 6.04
CA ARG A 17 -22.42 0.97 5.53
C ARG A 17 -22.46 0.93 4.01
N ARG A 18 -21.65 1.78 3.35
CA ARG A 18 -21.51 1.81 1.90
C ARG A 18 -20.75 0.58 1.40
N VAL A 19 -19.63 0.25 2.03
CA VAL A 19 -18.77 -0.88 1.65
C VAL A 19 -19.50 -2.22 1.78
N LEU A 20 -20.33 -2.37 2.80
CA LEU A 20 -21.10 -3.58 3.08
C LEU A 20 -22.50 -3.58 2.45
N ALA A 21 -22.86 -2.52 1.72
CA ALA A 21 -24.11 -2.48 0.95
C ALA A 21 -24.09 -3.50 -0.21
N PRO A 22 -25.27 -4.01 -0.62
CA PRO A 22 -25.36 -4.98 -1.73
C PRO A 22 -24.66 -4.50 -3.00
N GLY A 23 -23.85 -5.36 -3.58
CA GLY A 23 -23.15 -5.14 -4.85
C GLY A 23 -21.83 -4.40 -4.74
N PHE A 24 -21.52 -3.70 -3.65
CA PHE A 24 -20.28 -2.90 -3.55
C PHE A 24 -19.03 -3.76 -3.68
N MET A 25 -18.90 -4.82 -2.86
CA MET A 25 -17.70 -5.66 -2.86
C MET A 25 -17.53 -6.44 -4.16
N LYS A 26 -18.63 -6.87 -4.77
CA LYS A 26 -18.61 -7.50 -6.10
C LYS A 26 -18.11 -6.52 -7.17
N ALA A 27 -18.60 -5.29 -7.16
CA ALA A 27 -18.15 -4.25 -8.10
C ALA A 27 -16.67 -3.90 -7.84
N LYS A 28 -16.26 -3.79 -6.58
CA LYS A 28 -14.87 -3.50 -6.19
C LYS A 28 -13.91 -4.58 -6.67
N ALA A 29 -14.19 -5.84 -6.43
CA ALA A 29 -13.38 -6.96 -6.92
C ALA A 29 -13.37 -7.02 -8.46
N GLY A 30 -14.50 -6.74 -9.11
CA GLY A 30 -14.65 -6.75 -10.57
C GLY A 30 -13.78 -5.71 -11.28
N GLN A 31 -13.41 -4.60 -10.64
CA GLN A 31 -12.52 -3.59 -11.22
C GLN A 31 -11.14 -4.17 -11.60
N PHE A 32 -10.68 -5.16 -10.86
CA PHE A 32 -9.35 -5.76 -11.07
C PHE A 32 -9.33 -6.85 -12.14
N GLN A 33 -10.48 -7.34 -12.60
CA GLN A 33 -10.59 -8.43 -13.60
C GLN A 33 -9.70 -9.64 -13.29
N PHE A 34 -9.49 -9.93 -12.01
CA PHE A 34 -8.61 -10.97 -11.49
C PHE A 34 -9.39 -11.95 -10.59
N PRO A 35 -9.15 -13.28 -10.71
CA PRO A 35 -9.79 -14.27 -9.86
C PRO A 35 -9.08 -14.35 -8.48
N PHE A 36 -9.55 -13.59 -7.52
CA PHE A 36 -9.01 -13.62 -6.15
C PHE A 36 -9.31 -14.97 -5.48
N GLU A 37 -8.34 -15.45 -4.69
CA GLU A 37 -8.54 -16.63 -3.83
C GLU A 37 -9.51 -16.30 -2.69
N ARG A 38 -9.40 -15.08 -2.14
CA ARG A 38 -10.29 -14.56 -1.10
C ARG A 38 -10.54 -13.08 -1.30
N VAL A 39 -11.76 -12.66 -1.02
CA VAL A 39 -12.18 -11.26 -0.91
C VAL A 39 -12.51 -10.99 0.56
N VAL A 40 -11.74 -10.12 1.20
CA VAL A 40 -11.78 -9.86 2.64
C VAL A 40 -12.07 -8.40 2.91
N VAL A 41 -12.94 -8.12 3.87
CA VAL A 41 -13.16 -6.77 4.40
C VAL A 41 -12.55 -6.63 5.79
N THR A 42 -11.76 -5.59 6.03
CA THR A 42 -11.31 -5.23 7.37
C THR A 42 -12.21 -4.16 7.98
N LEU A 43 -12.80 -4.46 9.14
CA LEU A 43 -13.65 -3.54 9.91
C LEU A 43 -12.75 -2.76 10.87
N ASN A 44 -12.47 -1.49 10.53
CA ASN A 44 -11.51 -0.68 11.25
C ASN A 44 -12.16 0.50 11.96
N ASN A 45 -11.90 0.65 13.25
CA ASN A 45 -12.31 1.82 14.04
C ASN A 45 -13.79 2.22 13.83
N ILE A 46 -14.68 1.25 14.04
CA ILE A 46 -16.11 1.39 13.94
C ILE A 46 -16.72 1.41 15.34
N ALA A 47 -17.50 2.44 15.67
CA ALA A 47 -18.09 2.61 16.98
C ALA A 47 -19.21 1.56 17.24
N ASP A 48 -20.06 1.32 16.26
CA ASP A 48 -21.08 0.27 16.30
C ASP A 48 -20.56 -1.00 15.59
N SER A 49 -19.65 -1.72 16.26
CA SER A 49 -19.08 -2.95 15.71
C SER A 49 -20.14 -4.03 15.51
N THR A 50 -21.18 -4.09 16.35
CA THR A 50 -22.25 -5.08 16.23
C THR A 50 -23.01 -4.90 14.91
N ALA A 51 -23.39 -3.67 14.56
CA ALA A 51 -24.04 -3.38 13.29
C ALA A 51 -23.12 -3.67 12.10
N ALA A 52 -21.84 -3.32 12.21
CA ALA A 52 -20.87 -3.59 11.14
C ALA A 52 -20.69 -5.09 10.90
N VAL A 53 -20.54 -5.88 11.96
CA VAL A 53 -20.45 -7.35 11.91
C VAL A 53 -21.70 -7.95 11.28
N ALA A 54 -22.90 -7.49 11.68
CA ALA A 54 -24.16 -7.97 11.09
C ALA A 54 -24.22 -7.71 9.57
N LEU A 55 -23.82 -6.52 9.12
CA LEU A 55 -23.77 -6.18 7.70
C LEU A 55 -22.70 -6.99 6.95
N ALA A 56 -21.53 -7.23 7.56
CA ALA A 56 -20.49 -8.05 6.97
C ALA A 56 -20.92 -9.53 6.82
N GLN A 57 -21.61 -10.07 7.83
CA GLN A 57 -22.20 -11.41 7.74
C GLN A 57 -23.24 -11.50 6.61
N GLU A 58 -24.05 -10.46 6.43
CA GLU A 58 -25.01 -10.39 5.32
C GLU A 58 -24.32 -10.33 3.97
N ALA A 59 -23.28 -9.50 3.81
CA ALA A 59 -22.49 -9.44 2.59
C ALA A 59 -21.82 -10.80 2.27
N ARG A 60 -21.34 -11.51 3.29
CA ARG A 60 -20.80 -12.86 3.15
C ARG A 60 -21.90 -13.86 2.71
N ARG A 61 -23.10 -13.81 3.30
CA ARG A 61 -24.23 -14.66 2.87
C ARG A 61 -24.64 -14.41 1.42
N ARG A 62 -24.51 -13.20 0.92
CA ARG A 62 -24.72 -12.86 -0.50
C ARG A 62 -23.60 -13.32 -1.42
N GLY A 63 -22.49 -13.89 -0.88
CA GLY A 63 -21.34 -14.30 -1.66
C GLY A 63 -20.52 -13.13 -2.25
N GLU A 64 -20.56 -11.94 -1.62
CA GLU A 64 -19.84 -10.76 -2.08
C GLU A 64 -18.46 -10.63 -1.42
N LEU A 65 -18.25 -11.32 -0.31
CA LEU A 65 -16.96 -11.48 0.36
C LEU A 65 -16.87 -12.87 0.99
N ASP A 66 -15.66 -13.36 1.17
CA ASP A 66 -15.38 -14.66 1.78
C ASP A 66 -15.22 -14.54 3.30
N GLU A 67 -14.64 -13.42 3.76
CA GLU A 67 -14.25 -13.20 5.14
C GLU A 67 -14.35 -11.72 5.52
N PHE A 68 -14.56 -11.44 6.79
CA PHE A 68 -14.32 -10.13 7.38
C PHE A 68 -13.49 -10.24 8.65
N ILE A 69 -12.69 -9.22 8.94
CA ILE A 69 -11.78 -9.20 10.08
C ILE A 69 -12.00 -7.91 10.88
N GLU A 70 -12.31 -8.05 12.16
CA GLU A 70 -12.31 -6.92 13.09
C GLU A 70 -10.87 -6.55 13.44
N VAL A 71 -10.42 -5.40 12.96
CA VAL A 71 -9.02 -4.96 13.10
C VAL A 71 -8.59 -4.92 14.56
N ALA A 72 -9.43 -4.41 15.46
CA ALA A 72 -9.10 -4.31 16.87
C ALA A 72 -8.83 -5.66 17.53
N ALA A 73 -9.57 -6.71 17.15
CA ALA A 73 -9.42 -8.06 17.67
C ALA A 73 -8.18 -8.76 17.09
N ALA A 74 -7.90 -8.56 15.79
CA ALA A 74 -6.78 -9.21 15.10
C ALA A 74 -5.43 -8.51 15.31
N LEU A 75 -5.44 -7.23 15.72
CA LEU A 75 -4.23 -6.40 15.82
C LEU A 75 -3.13 -6.95 16.72
N PRO A 76 -3.39 -7.51 17.91
CA PRO A 76 -2.31 -8.04 18.76
C PRO A 76 -1.45 -9.09 18.07
N ALA A 77 -2.07 -10.06 17.40
CA ALA A 77 -1.36 -11.11 16.65
C ALA A 77 -0.62 -10.56 15.43
N ALA A 78 -1.21 -9.56 14.74
CA ALA A 78 -0.57 -8.89 13.62
C ALA A 78 0.69 -8.11 14.06
N LEU A 79 0.62 -7.42 15.19
CA LEU A 79 1.76 -6.71 15.77
C LEU A 79 2.89 -7.66 16.14
N GLU A 80 2.58 -8.76 16.84
CA GLU A 80 3.56 -9.78 17.19
C GLU A 80 4.28 -10.30 15.95
N LYS A 81 3.53 -10.67 14.91
CA LYS A 81 4.08 -11.16 13.64
C LYS A 81 4.99 -10.16 12.96
N CYS A 82 4.63 -8.87 12.99
CA CYS A 82 5.39 -7.77 12.38
C CYS A 82 6.51 -7.22 13.30
N GLY A 83 6.71 -7.80 14.48
CA GLY A 83 7.72 -7.35 15.45
C GLY A 83 7.43 -5.97 16.04
N LEU A 84 6.15 -5.59 16.17
CA LEU A 84 5.70 -4.32 16.69
C LEU A 84 4.91 -4.47 17.99
N SER A 85 4.76 -3.38 18.71
CA SER A 85 3.87 -3.24 19.86
C SER A 85 2.84 -2.12 19.62
N LEU A 86 1.78 -2.06 20.41
CA LEU A 86 0.81 -0.95 20.37
C LEU A 86 1.47 0.42 20.59
N ARG A 87 2.54 0.47 21.38
CA ARG A 87 3.31 1.69 21.64
C ARG A 87 3.96 2.24 20.37
N ASP A 88 4.39 1.36 19.46
CA ASP A 88 5.04 1.73 18.21
C ASP A 88 4.08 2.42 17.24
N LEU A 89 2.76 2.19 17.38
CA LEU A 89 1.76 2.83 16.53
C LEU A 89 1.50 4.30 16.90
N GLY A 90 1.73 4.67 18.15
CA GLY A 90 1.61 6.04 18.64
C GLY A 90 0.26 6.69 18.32
N LEU A 91 0.30 7.97 17.91
CA LEU A 91 -0.89 8.76 17.58
C LEU A 91 -1.50 8.42 16.20
N VAL A 92 -0.76 7.68 15.36
CA VAL A 92 -1.17 7.34 13.99
C VAL A 92 -1.67 5.90 13.88
N ARG A 93 -2.10 5.31 15.00
CA ARG A 93 -2.57 3.91 15.06
C ARG A 93 -3.49 3.54 13.90
N HIS A 94 -4.52 4.33 13.65
CA HIS A 94 -5.53 4.05 12.62
C HIS A 94 -5.04 4.24 11.18
N TYR A 95 -3.77 4.61 10.99
CA TYR A 95 -3.09 4.67 9.70
C TYR A 95 -2.06 3.55 9.54
N MET A 96 -2.09 2.56 10.44
CA MET A 96 -1.21 1.41 10.42
C MET A 96 -1.93 0.09 10.66
N ASP A 97 -2.86 0.07 11.64
CA ASP A 97 -3.44 -1.15 12.19
C ASP A 97 -4.12 -2.01 11.12
N PHE A 98 -4.93 -1.43 10.26
CA PHE A 98 -5.64 -2.14 9.19
C PHE A 98 -4.67 -2.80 8.18
N ALA A 99 -3.60 -2.08 7.82
CA ALA A 99 -2.62 -2.59 6.87
C ALA A 99 -1.80 -3.73 7.47
N LEU A 100 -1.37 -3.61 8.73
CA LEU A 100 -0.66 -4.68 9.45
C LEU A 100 -1.53 -5.92 9.62
N VAL A 101 -2.83 -5.75 9.92
CA VAL A 101 -3.78 -6.86 10.01
C VAL A 101 -3.97 -7.53 8.65
N ALA A 102 -4.14 -6.77 7.58
CA ALA A 102 -4.25 -7.31 6.23
C ALA A 102 -3.00 -8.10 5.82
N VAL A 103 -1.81 -7.54 6.07
CA VAL A 103 -0.52 -8.22 5.83
C VAL A 103 -0.42 -9.53 6.60
N ALA A 104 -0.70 -9.51 7.91
CA ALA A 104 -0.60 -10.69 8.75
C ALA A 104 -1.59 -11.79 8.35
N ALA A 105 -2.81 -11.41 7.96
CA ALA A 105 -3.88 -12.33 7.56
C ALA A 105 -3.70 -12.89 6.14
N ALA A 106 -3.07 -12.16 5.24
CA ALA A 106 -2.81 -12.62 3.87
C ALA A 106 -1.59 -13.55 3.79
N ALA A 107 -0.60 -13.42 4.68
CA ALA A 107 0.63 -14.22 4.63
C ALA A 107 0.36 -15.73 4.76
N PRO A 108 1.03 -16.59 3.99
CA PRO A 108 2.23 -16.32 3.16
C PRO A 108 1.93 -15.97 1.69
N HIS A 109 0.70 -15.62 1.32
CA HIS A 109 0.28 -15.40 -0.06
C HIS A 109 0.45 -13.93 -0.47
N PHE A 110 0.09 -13.59 -1.72
CA PHE A 110 0.03 -12.20 -2.15
C PHE A 110 -1.18 -11.48 -1.57
N LEU A 111 -0.95 -10.25 -1.17
CA LEU A 111 -1.95 -9.29 -0.72
C LEU A 111 -2.16 -8.24 -1.79
N LEU A 112 -3.39 -8.11 -2.32
CA LEU A 112 -3.85 -6.86 -2.91
C LEU A 112 -4.63 -6.10 -1.83
N TYR A 113 -4.06 -5.03 -1.31
CA TYR A 113 -4.75 -4.11 -0.43
C TYR A 113 -5.33 -2.94 -1.23
N CYS A 114 -6.55 -2.55 -0.93
CA CYS A 114 -7.23 -1.43 -1.58
C CYS A 114 -8.10 -0.67 -0.57
N CYS A 115 -7.92 0.65 -0.47
CA CYS A 115 -8.87 1.49 0.27
C CYS A 115 -10.25 1.47 -0.42
N ALA A 116 -11.31 1.58 0.36
CA ALA A 116 -12.68 1.58 -0.17
C ALA A 116 -12.94 2.72 -1.16
N GLU A 117 -12.25 3.86 -0.97
CA GLU A 117 -12.38 5.07 -1.81
C GLU A 117 -11.53 5.03 -3.10
N VAL A 118 -10.74 4.01 -3.30
CA VAL A 118 -9.94 3.83 -4.53
C VAL A 118 -10.79 3.19 -5.61
N ASP A 119 -10.92 3.83 -6.74
CA ASP A 119 -11.58 3.28 -7.93
C ASP A 119 -10.64 3.35 -9.14
N LEU A 120 -10.47 2.23 -9.84
CA LEU A 120 -9.74 2.23 -11.10
C LEU A 120 -10.52 3.02 -12.15
N LEU A 121 -9.83 3.83 -12.96
CA LEU A 121 -10.48 4.57 -14.06
C LEU A 121 -11.07 3.64 -15.10
N THR A 122 -10.43 2.50 -15.30
CA THR A 122 -10.88 1.45 -16.22
C THR A 122 -10.58 0.09 -15.58
N PRO A 123 -11.55 -0.82 -15.54
CA PRO A 123 -11.30 -2.19 -15.06
C PRO A 123 -10.19 -2.85 -15.87
N PHE A 124 -9.20 -3.42 -15.17
CA PHE A 124 -8.04 -4.03 -15.83
C PHE A 124 -7.30 -5.01 -14.90
N ASP A 125 -6.88 -6.15 -15.46
CA ASP A 125 -5.99 -7.08 -14.76
C ASP A 125 -4.53 -6.63 -14.88
N TRP A 126 -4.09 -5.87 -13.89
CA TRP A 126 -2.69 -5.51 -13.72
C TRP A 126 -1.96 -6.45 -12.73
N ILE A 127 -2.72 -7.30 -12.05
CA ILE A 127 -2.24 -8.16 -10.95
C ILE A 127 -1.43 -9.31 -11.49
N THR A 128 -1.90 -9.96 -12.56
CA THR A 128 -1.23 -11.13 -13.15
C THR A 128 0.22 -10.83 -13.53
N ASP A 129 0.47 -9.73 -14.24
CA ASP A 129 1.83 -9.35 -14.65
C ASP A 129 2.66 -8.85 -13.46
N ALA A 130 2.06 -8.09 -12.55
CA ALA A 130 2.74 -7.61 -11.35
C ALA A 130 3.20 -8.75 -10.44
N VAL A 131 2.36 -9.77 -10.20
CA VAL A 131 2.72 -10.97 -9.42
C VAL A 131 3.90 -11.70 -10.05
N ALA A 132 3.88 -11.89 -11.38
CA ALA A 132 4.97 -12.55 -12.09
C ALA A 132 6.29 -11.80 -11.92
N LYS A 133 6.27 -10.47 -12.04
CA LYS A 133 7.46 -9.62 -11.88
C LYS A 133 7.98 -9.57 -10.44
N LEU A 134 7.08 -9.44 -9.45
CA LEU A 134 7.43 -9.48 -8.03
C LEU A 134 8.06 -10.82 -7.63
N GLY A 135 7.57 -11.91 -8.19
CA GLY A 135 8.12 -13.25 -7.97
C GLY A 135 9.47 -13.49 -8.66
N ALA A 136 9.73 -12.81 -9.77
CA ALA A 136 10.96 -12.99 -10.57
C ALA A 136 12.13 -12.11 -10.09
N ASP A 137 11.86 -10.93 -9.50
CA ASP A 137 12.91 -10.01 -9.05
C ASP A 137 12.76 -9.70 -7.54
N PRO A 138 13.64 -10.24 -6.68
CA PRO A 138 13.58 -10.02 -5.23
C PRO A 138 13.80 -8.56 -4.82
N ARG A 139 14.32 -7.71 -5.69
CA ARG A 139 14.46 -6.27 -5.44
C ARG A 139 13.11 -5.55 -5.51
N LEU A 140 12.13 -6.11 -6.22
CA LEU A 140 10.78 -5.58 -6.24
C LEU A 140 10.04 -6.04 -4.98
N LEU A 141 9.54 -5.10 -4.19
CA LEU A 141 8.83 -5.41 -2.95
C LEU A 141 7.31 -5.25 -3.11
N VAL A 142 6.90 -4.21 -3.82
CA VAL A 142 5.50 -3.82 -3.97
C VAL A 142 5.19 -3.42 -5.41
N ALA A 143 3.92 -3.53 -5.79
CA ALA A 143 3.40 -2.96 -7.02
C ALA A 143 2.19 -2.07 -6.73
N ASN A 144 2.07 -0.95 -7.44
CA ASN A 144 0.96 -0.01 -7.33
C ASN A 144 0.41 0.34 -8.73
N PRO A 145 -0.88 0.60 -8.88
CA PRO A 145 -1.38 1.35 -10.02
C PRO A 145 -0.93 2.82 -9.91
N SER A 146 -1.01 3.56 -10.99
CA SER A 146 -0.64 4.99 -11.03
C SER A 146 -1.78 5.88 -10.55
N TRP A 147 -1.44 7.01 -9.91
CA TRP A 147 -2.44 7.95 -9.42
C TRP A 147 -2.96 8.84 -10.56
N ALA A 148 -4.28 8.89 -10.77
CA ALA A 148 -4.88 9.63 -11.87
C ALA A 148 -4.72 11.15 -11.74
N SER A 149 -4.65 11.69 -10.53
CA SER A 149 -4.40 13.12 -10.31
C SER A 149 -2.93 13.52 -10.55
N ASP A 150 -2.02 12.55 -10.66
CA ASP A 150 -0.62 12.77 -11.04
C ASP A 150 -0.11 11.65 -11.97
N PRO A 151 -0.58 11.58 -13.22
CA PRO A 151 -0.27 10.48 -14.13
C PRO A 151 1.22 10.31 -14.42
N GLY A 152 1.99 11.40 -14.34
CA GLY A 152 3.45 11.40 -14.54
C GLY A 152 4.26 11.08 -13.27
N GLY A 153 3.62 10.94 -12.12
CA GLY A 153 4.31 10.77 -10.84
C GLY A 153 5.19 9.54 -10.79
N ALA A 154 4.65 8.39 -11.17
CA ALA A 154 5.40 7.13 -11.20
C ALA A 154 6.61 7.19 -12.16
N GLN A 155 6.46 7.85 -13.31
CA GLN A 155 7.55 8.05 -14.27
C GLN A 155 8.65 8.94 -13.68
N ARG A 156 8.29 10.06 -13.04
CA ARG A 156 9.28 10.97 -12.42
C ARG A 156 10.07 10.33 -11.28
N GLU A 157 9.47 9.39 -10.57
CA GLU A 157 10.12 8.65 -9.47
C GLU A 157 10.83 7.38 -9.95
N SER A 158 10.76 7.04 -11.24
CA SER A 158 11.36 5.83 -11.78
C SER A 158 12.86 6.00 -12.05
N ILE A 159 13.57 4.90 -11.88
CA ILE A 159 14.98 4.73 -12.23
C ILE A 159 15.17 3.79 -13.43
N ALA A 160 14.12 3.03 -13.77
CA ALA A 160 14.11 2.09 -14.89
C ALA A 160 12.68 1.85 -15.40
N ARG A 161 12.60 1.13 -16.53
CA ARG A 161 11.35 0.61 -17.07
C ARG A 161 11.46 -0.90 -17.29
N ASN A 162 10.37 -1.62 -16.99
CA ASN A 162 10.26 -3.06 -17.20
C ASN A 162 8.95 -3.35 -17.95
N GLY A 163 8.99 -3.38 -19.28
CA GLY A 163 7.80 -3.47 -20.12
C GLY A 163 6.88 -2.27 -19.91
N ASP A 164 5.63 -2.53 -19.54
CA ASP A 164 4.62 -1.51 -19.25
C ASP A 164 4.69 -0.95 -17.82
N HIS A 165 5.78 -1.22 -17.09
CA HIS A 165 5.92 -0.77 -15.71
C HIS A 165 7.09 0.19 -15.53
N TRP A 166 6.85 1.22 -14.74
CA TRP A 166 7.89 2.05 -14.16
C TRP A 166 8.46 1.36 -12.92
N VAL A 167 9.77 1.27 -12.82
CA VAL A 167 10.49 0.72 -11.66
C VAL A 167 11.14 1.87 -10.93
N GLY A 168 10.81 2.09 -9.68
CA GLY A 168 11.30 3.24 -8.94
C GLY A 168 11.19 3.09 -7.43
N MET A 169 11.40 4.18 -6.75
CA MET A 169 11.27 4.26 -5.30
C MET A 169 9.89 4.78 -4.89
N GLY A 170 9.61 4.71 -3.61
CA GLY A 170 8.37 5.19 -3.03
C GLY A 170 7.33 4.08 -2.86
N PHE A 171 6.30 4.41 -2.10
CA PHE A 171 5.21 3.50 -1.78
C PHE A 171 3.92 4.30 -1.62
N SER A 172 2.78 3.68 -1.94
CA SER A 172 1.45 4.19 -1.60
C SER A 172 0.64 3.07 -0.96
N ASP A 173 0.06 3.34 0.20
CA ASP A 173 -0.78 2.41 0.95
C ASP A 173 -2.26 2.42 0.52
N GLN A 174 -2.63 3.24 -0.45
CA GLN A 174 -4.02 3.35 -0.92
C GLN A 174 -4.47 2.14 -1.75
N CYS A 175 -3.59 1.66 -2.63
CA CYS A 175 -3.80 0.45 -3.42
C CYS A 175 -2.45 -0.17 -3.75
N PHE A 176 -2.15 -1.34 -3.20
CA PHE A 176 -0.87 -2.01 -3.45
C PHE A 176 -0.98 -3.52 -3.47
N LEU A 177 -0.13 -4.13 -4.28
CA LEU A 177 0.09 -5.57 -4.33
C LEU A 177 1.48 -5.90 -3.77
N ALA A 178 1.56 -6.90 -2.90
CA ALA A 178 2.83 -7.36 -2.34
C ALA A 178 2.76 -8.83 -1.92
N ASP A 179 3.93 -9.48 -1.80
CA ASP A 179 4.06 -10.73 -1.06
C ASP A 179 3.89 -10.44 0.44
N ALA A 180 2.76 -10.87 0.99
CA ALA A 180 2.44 -10.61 2.39
C ALA A 180 3.41 -11.33 3.36
N GLY A 181 4.02 -12.43 2.95
CA GLY A 181 5.06 -13.10 3.74
C GLY A 181 6.28 -12.23 3.96
N ARG A 182 6.70 -11.50 2.92
CA ARG A 182 7.80 -10.52 3.03
C ARG A 182 7.43 -9.32 3.90
N LEU A 183 6.19 -8.84 3.80
CA LEU A 183 5.72 -7.71 4.60
C LEU A 183 5.39 -8.07 6.05
N ALA A 184 5.09 -9.34 6.36
CA ALA A 184 4.80 -9.77 7.72
C ALA A 184 6.07 -9.94 8.59
N ALA A 185 7.26 -9.77 8.02
CA ALA A 185 8.52 -9.76 8.77
C ALA A 185 8.67 -8.48 9.61
N PRO A 186 9.57 -8.44 10.61
CA PRO A 186 9.80 -7.27 11.47
C PRO A 186 10.60 -6.17 10.74
N ILE A 187 10.01 -5.57 9.71
CA ILE A 187 10.63 -4.60 8.81
C ILE A 187 10.26 -3.14 9.11
N TYR A 188 9.41 -2.89 10.10
CA TYR A 188 8.76 -1.58 10.31
C TYR A 188 9.49 -0.63 11.25
N HIS A 189 10.71 -0.94 11.68
CA HIS A 189 11.49 -0.11 12.60
C HIS A 189 12.41 0.88 11.90
N HIS A 190 12.53 0.79 10.58
CA HIS A 190 13.38 1.68 9.80
C HIS A 190 12.83 3.11 9.76
N LYS A 191 13.76 4.08 9.73
CA LYS A 191 13.46 5.51 9.59
C LYS A 191 14.30 6.10 8.49
N HIS A 192 13.70 6.96 7.68
CA HIS A 192 14.40 7.65 6.61
C HIS A 192 13.86 9.07 6.43
N ALA A 193 14.74 10.04 6.18
CA ALA A 193 14.35 11.44 6.05
C ALA A 193 13.37 11.69 4.89
N ALA A 194 13.46 10.93 3.80
CA ALA A 194 12.52 11.01 2.69
C ALA A 194 11.08 10.71 3.09
N GLY A 195 10.84 9.99 4.20
CA GLY A 195 9.51 9.72 4.74
C GLY A 195 8.75 10.98 5.19
N GLU A 196 9.43 12.11 5.38
CA GLU A 196 8.78 13.38 5.71
C GLU A 196 7.86 13.92 4.59
N ARG A 197 7.96 13.39 3.38
CA ARG A 197 7.08 13.71 2.24
C ARG A 197 5.66 13.19 2.41
N TYR A 198 5.47 12.11 3.18
CA TYR A 198 4.17 11.48 3.34
C TYR A 198 3.21 12.30 4.21
N PRO A 199 1.90 12.20 3.93
CA PRO A 199 0.90 12.84 4.78
C PRO A 199 1.05 12.39 6.23
N MET A 200 0.83 13.31 7.18
CA MET A 200 0.90 13.06 8.62
C MET A 200 2.26 12.59 9.16
N SER A 201 3.32 12.69 8.38
CA SER A 201 4.68 12.37 8.83
C SER A 201 5.10 13.09 10.12
N ASP A 202 4.48 14.25 10.38
CA ASP A 202 4.65 15.06 11.59
C ASP A 202 3.89 14.52 12.81
N LEU A 203 2.94 13.62 12.62
CA LEU A 203 2.17 12.97 13.70
C LEU A 203 2.80 11.66 14.18
N GLY A 204 3.47 10.97 13.27
CA GLY A 204 4.09 9.69 13.57
C GLY A 204 4.55 8.96 12.31
N ASP A 205 4.94 7.71 12.51
CA ASP A 205 5.42 6.85 11.44
C ASP A 205 4.25 5.98 10.96
N THR A 206 3.56 6.44 9.90
CA THR A 206 2.47 5.69 9.24
C THR A 206 2.99 4.42 8.56
N PHE A 207 2.09 3.52 8.17
CA PHE A 207 2.45 2.31 7.42
C PHE A 207 3.26 2.64 6.17
N GLU A 208 2.78 3.60 5.39
CA GLU A 208 3.43 4.09 4.17
C GLU A 208 4.85 4.60 4.45
N LYS A 209 5.02 5.43 5.48
CA LYS A 209 6.31 5.99 5.87
C LYS A 209 7.32 4.92 6.31
N ARG A 210 6.88 3.91 7.10
CA ARG A 210 7.75 2.83 7.59
C ARG A 210 8.18 1.90 6.48
N LEU A 211 7.25 1.52 5.60
CA LEU A 211 7.56 0.63 4.50
C LEU A 211 8.50 1.30 3.48
N ASP A 212 8.25 2.57 3.13
CA ASP A 212 9.16 3.34 2.27
C ASP A 212 10.56 3.46 2.89
N ALA A 213 10.66 3.71 4.21
CA ALA A 213 11.94 3.77 4.89
C ALA A 213 12.71 2.43 4.83
N TYR A 214 12.01 1.31 5.00
CA TYR A 214 12.59 -0.02 4.82
C TYR A 214 13.08 -0.23 3.38
N MET A 215 12.24 0.11 2.40
CA MET A 215 12.58 -0.02 0.98
C MET A 215 13.83 0.79 0.63
N LEU A 216 13.89 2.04 1.05
CA LEU A 216 15.04 2.92 0.82
C LEU A 216 16.33 2.40 1.48
N HIS A 217 16.21 1.88 2.71
CA HIS A 217 17.36 1.34 3.44
C HIS A 217 17.98 0.11 2.77
N HIS A 218 17.13 -0.71 2.14
CA HIS A 218 17.54 -1.98 1.51
C HIS A 218 17.64 -1.92 -0.01
N GLY A 219 17.47 -0.75 -0.62
CA GLY A 219 17.48 -0.61 -2.08
C GLY A 219 16.35 -1.36 -2.78
N LEU A 220 15.22 -1.55 -2.11
CA LEU A 220 14.04 -2.22 -2.66
C LEU A 220 13.20 -1.24 -3.47
N LEU A 221 12.51 -1.77 -4.48
CA LEU A 221 11.86 -0.97 -5.50
C LEU A 221 10.36 -1.26 -5.58
N ARG A 222 9.64 -0.27 -6.08
CA ARG A 222 8.24 -0.33 -6.45
C ARG A 222 8.10 -0.55 -7.95
N LEU A 223 7.14 -1.39 -8.31
CA LEU A 223 6.65 -1.54 -9.68
C LEU A 223 5.38 -0.70 -9.83
N SER A 224 5.28 0.17 -10.84
CA SER A 224 4.06 0.94 -11.12
C SER A 224 3.60 0.67 -12.54
N ASP A 225 2.37 0.12 -12.71
CA ASP A 225 1.81 -0.10 -14.04
C ASP A 225 1.48 1.24 -14.71
N ALA A 226 2.00 1.45 -15.90
CA ALA A 226 1.81 2.69 -16.67
C ALA A 226 0.46 2.78 -17.39
N ARG A 227 -0.29 1.68 -17.42
CA ARG A 227 -1.59 1.57 -18.11
C ARG A 227 -2.76 1.77 -17.17
N VAL A 228 -2.55 1.58 -15.86
CA VAL A 228 -3.61 1.54 -14.85
C VAL A 228 -3.55 2.74 -13.94
N PHE A 229 -4.65 3.47 -13.91
CA PHE A 229 -4.80 4.64 -13.09
C PHE A 229 -5.98 4.48 -12.13
N TYR A 230 -5.84 5.05 -10.94
CA TYR A 230 -6.90 5.07 -9.95
C TYR A 230 -7.19 6.50 -9.47
N ASN A 231 -8.45 6.73 -9.13
CA ASN A 231 -8.87 7.87 -8.34
C ASN A 231 -8.96 7.45 -6.87
N HIS A 232 -8.60 8.37 -5.99
CA HIS A 232 -8.87 8.27 -4.57
C HIS A 232 -9.78 9.44 -4.19
N ALA A 233 -11.07 9.17 -4.16
CA ALA A 233 -12.06 10.13 -3.72
C ALA A 233 -12.04 10.16 -2.19
N GLY A 234 -11.15 10.97 -1.60
CA GLY A 234 -11.08 11.14 -0.15
C GLY A 234 -12.45 11.43 0.44
N ILE A 235 -12.79 10.83 1.58
CA ILE A 235 -14.03 11.14 2.30
C ILE A 235 -13.89 12.53 2.89
N GLU A 236 -14.72 13.47 2.44
CA GLU A 236 -14.79 14.80 3.03
C GLU A 236 -14.96 14.73 4.55
N GLY A 237 -14.15 15.50 5.26
CA GLY A 237 -14.19 15.59 6.71
C GLY A 237 -13.54 14.41 7.45
N ALA A 238 -12.51 13.76 6.89
CA ALA A 238 -11.69 12.81 7.63
C ALA A 238 -11.21 13.43 8.96
N ASN A 239 -11.54 12.77 10.08
CA ASN A 239 -11.07 13.22 11.40
C ASN A 239 -9.61 12.85 11.54
N TYR A 240 -8.73 13.67 10.98
CA TYR A 240 -7.32 13.59 11.34
C TYR A 240 -7.16 13.82 12.84
N PRO A 241 -6.26 13.10 13.52
CA PRO A 241 -5.98 13.35 14.93
C PRO A 241 -5.68 14.83 15.12
N LYS A 242 -6.41 15.48 16.04
CA LYS A 242 -6.13 16.89 16.35
C LYS A 242 -4.73 16.98 16.92
N LEU A 243 -3.83 17.66 16.21
CA LEU A 243 -2.50 17.95 16.71
C LEU A 243 -2.57 18.65 18.05
N PRO A 244 -1.77 18.23 19.05
CA PRO A 244 -1.53 19.03 20.24
C PRO A 244 -1.16 20.46 19.86
N LEU A 245 -1.63 21.45 20.62
CA LEU A 245 -1.49 22.88 20.30
C LEU A 245 -0.03 23.28 19.98
N PHE A 246 0.94 22.77 20.74
CA PHE A 246 2.36 23.06 20.51
C PHE A 246 2.87 22.54 19.14
N ARG A 247 2.42 21.38 18.67
CA ARG A 247 2.76 20.86 17.34
C ARG A 247 2.10 21.66 16.22
N ARG A 248 0.90 22.19 16.45
CA ARG A 248 0.23 23.11 15.50
C ARG A 248 1.04 24.40 15.34
N ILE A 249 1.58 24.94 16.44
CA ILE A 249 2.43 26.14 16.45
C ILE A 249 3.74 25.86 15.70
N LEU A 250 4.42 24.74 15.99
CA LEU A 250 5.65 24.34 15.29
C LEU A 250 5.44 24.14 13.80
N ARG A 251 4.31 23.56 13.39
CA ARG A 251 3.95 23.38 11.97
C ARG A 251 3.73 24.72 11.27
N LYS A 252 3.05 25.66 11.92
CA LYS A 252 2.90 27.04 11.40
C LYS A 252 4.26 27.73 11.30
N GLY A 253 5.12 27.60 12.29
CA GLY A 253 6.48 28.17 12.29
C GLY A 253 7.34 27.63 11.15
N LYS A 254 7.37 26.32 10.92
CA LYS A 254 8.09 25.70 9.78
C LYS A 254 7.58 26.19 8.42
N LYS A 255 6.26 26.41 8.29
CA LYS A 255 5.65 26.92 7.05
C LYS A 255 5.99 28.39 6.78
N VAL A 256 6.11 29.20 7.83
CA VAL A 256 6.48 30.64 7.77
C VAL A 256 7.98 30.81 7.51
N LEU A 257 8.82 29.90 8.02
CA LEU A 257 10.28 29.95 7.84
C LEU A 257 10.76 29.33 6.51
N GLY A 258 9.87 29.04 5.57
CA GLY A 258 10.24 28.72 4.19
C GLY A 258 10.96 27.38 4.00
N PHE A 259 10.88 26.44 4.95
CA PHE A 259 11.32 25.07 4.75
C PHE A 259 10.35 24.38 3.75
N GLN A 260 10.47 24.75 2.47
CA GLN A 260 9.83 24.02 1.40
C GLN A 260 10.43 22.60 1.39
N LYS A 261 9.54 21.62 1.30
CA LYS A 261 9.90 20.21 1.06
C LYS A 261 10.75 20.16 -0.21
N ALA A 262 12.05 20.02 -0.07
CA ALA A 262 12.93 19.74 -1.19
C ALA A 262 12.54 18.35 -1.70
N SER A 263 12.05 18.28 -2.94
CA SER A 263 12.03 17.02 -3.68
C SER A 263 13.46 16.47 -3.69
N PRO A 264 13.71 15.21 -3.37
CA PRO A 264 15.05 14.66 -3.46
C PRO A 264 15.51 14.81 -4.92
N LYS A 265 16.48 15.68 -5.16
CA LYS A 265 17.21 15.67 -6.42
C LYS A 265 17.97 14.35 -6.45
N THR A 266 17.58 13.49 -7.37
CA THR A 266 18.33 12.30 -7.77
C THR A 266 19.63 12.78 -8.47
N SER A 267 20.65 13.09 -7.71
CA SER A 267 22.02 13.15 -8.20
C SER A 267 22.97 13.09 -7.01
N GLU A 268 23.85 12.13 -7.14
CA GLU A 268 25.01 11.85 -6.31
C GLU A 268 24.86 10.67 -5.34
N THR A 269 25.52 9.67 -5.76
CA THR A 269 26.11 8.46 -5.16
C THR A 269 25.51 7.12 -5.64
N LEU A 270 25.73 6.82 -6.92
CA LEU A 270 25.89 5.43 -7.41
C LEU A 270 27.00 5.42 -8.47
N SER A 271 28.22 5.87 -8.08
CA SER A 271 29.45 5.52 -8.78
C SER A 271 30.06 4.29 -8.09
N GLY A 272 29.55 3.13 -8.41
CA GLY A 272 30.09 1.86 -8.00
C GLY A 272 29.73 0.86 -9.10
N GLY A 273 30.69 0.70 -10.04
CA GLY A 273 30.48 -0.07 -11.26
C GLY A 273 30.10 -1.52 -11.03
N ALA A 274 29.12 -1.95 -11.76
CA ALA A 274 28.99 -3.33 -12.20
C ALA A 274 28.80 -3.31 -13.72
N HIS A 275 29.87 -3.65 -14.42
CA HIS A 275 29.84 -3.98 -15.84
C HIS A 275 28.81 -5.08 -16.08
N LEU A 276 27.73 -4.75 -16.77
CA LEU A 276 26.92 -5.73 -17.47
C LEU A 276 27.70 -6.09 -18.76
N ALA A 277 28.21 -7.31 -18.80
CA ALA A 277 28.86 -7.87 -19.95
C ALA A 277 27.84 -8.05 -21.09
N ASP A 278 28.03 -7.30 -22.16
CA ASP A 278 27.47 -7.57 -23.48
C ASP A 278 28.05 -8.91 -24.00
N ASN A 279 27.17 -9.89 -24.15
CA ASN A 279 27.45 -11.07 -24.96
C ASN A 279 26.70 -10.95 -26.28
N HIS A 280 27.30 -10.23 -27.22
CA HIS A 280 26.97 -10.36 -28.63
C HIS A 280 28.20 -10.85 -29.37
N SER A 281 27.96 -11.83 -30.21
CA SER A 281 28.74 -12.27 -31.33
C SER A 281 29.42 -13.64 -31.19
N MET A 282 28.81 -14.63 -31.84
CA MET A 282 29.61 -15.57 -32.64
C MET A 282 28.94 -15.79 -33.99
N LYS A 283 29.53 -15.17 -35.00
CA LYS A 283 29.48 -15.65 -36.38
C LYS A 283 30.37 -16.88 -36.48
N GLY A 284 29.82 -17.98 -36.96
CA GLY A 284 30.58 -19.15 -37.35
C GLY A 284 30.56 -19.28 -38.86
N SER A 285 31.72 -19.33 -39.48
CA SER A 285 31.94 -19.84 -40.84
C SER A 285 32.45 -21.27 -40.74
N THR A 286 31.92 -22.10 -41.44
CA THR A 286 32.29 -23.07 -42.49
C THR A 286 31.34 -24.22 -42.46
#